data_f56df56e4f7be44e78071b22e1390260
#
_entry.id   f56df56e4f7be44e78071b22e1390260
#
_cell.length_a   1.000
_cell.length_b   1.000
_cell.length_c   1.000
_cell.angle_alpha   90.00
_cell.angle_beta   90.00
_cell.angle_gamma   90.00
#
_symmetry.space_group_name_H-M   'P 1'
#
loop_
_entity.id
_entity.type
_entity.pdbx_description
1 polymer ?
#
loop_
_entity_poly.entity_id
_entity_poly.type
_entity_poly.pdbx_seq_one_letter_code
_entity_poly.pdbx_strand_id
1 'polypeptide(L)'
;MRQRQLLIIGVLSVGASLVLSATGVATGFLGGRGGDIGINRAVQIAQNAATSYPGGDLRADEVIGFSRNYYASVREKGSGIGAFEILIDRTSGSVTREPGPDMMWNTKYSMRGAVMNGGGMMGGSILTPSRVMTVTADQAQEIAQRWLDSNRAGSTTKSPDSFYGFYTVDFETSGHLAGMLSVNGYSGQVWYHSWHGSFIQLRDLGA
;
A
#
# COMPACT_ATOMS: atom_id res chain seq x y z
N MET A 1 50.63 3.66 -23.20
CA MET A 1 49.72 4.42 -24.06
C MET A 1 49.23 3.52 -25.18
N ARG A 2 48.01 3.07 -25.15
CA ARG A 2 47.30 2.38 -26.26
C ARG A 2 45.88 2.90 -26.32
N GLN A 3 45.61 3.75 -27.31
CA GLN A 3 44.25 4.17 -27.67
C GLN A 3 43.52 2.99 -28.29
N ARG A 4 42.28 2.73 -27.85
CA ARG A 4 41.32 1.88 -28.56
C ARG A 4 40.26 2.76 -29.20
N GLN A 5 40.24 2.73 -30.52
CA GLN A 5 39.23 3.39 -31.31
C GLN A 5 37.90 2.66 -31.22
N LEU A 6 36.79 3.41 -31.00
CA LEU A 6 35.42 2.92 -31.11
C LEU A 6 34.95 3.02 -32.56
N LEU A 7 34.51 1.90 -33.09
CA LEU A 7 33.81 1.84 -34.38
C LEU A 7 32.34 2.16 -34.14
N ILE A 8 31.84 3.22 -34.79
CA ILE A 8 30.42 3.54 -34.83
C ILE A 8 29.84 2.93 -36.09
N ILE A 9 28.93 1.94 -35.92
CA ILE A 9 28.15 1.38 -37.03
C ILE A 9 26.79 2.09 -37.03
N GLY A 10 26.56 2.91 -38.02
CA GLY A 10 25.27 3.55 -38.25
C GLY A 10 24.30 2.56 -38.95
N VAL A 11 23.10 2.44 -38.40
CA VAL A 11 21.99 1.71 -39.04
C VAL A 11 20.99 2.74 -39.55
N LEU A 12 20.86 2.82 -40.86
CA LEU A 12 19.77 3.55 -41.57
C LEU A 12 18.46 2.80 -41.35
N SER A 13 17.45 3.44 -40.79
CA SER A 13 16.08 2.94 -40.77
C SER A 13 15.25 3.65 -41.85
N VAL A 14 14.78 2.87 -42.78
CA VAL A 14 13.85 3.28 -43.82
C VAL A 14 12.46 3.40 -43.25
N GLY A 15 11.84 4.56 -43.35
CA GLY A 15 10.47 4.80 -42.92
C GLY A 15 9.45 4.17 -43.87
N ALA A 16 8.54 3.38 -43.31
CA ALA A 16 7.33 2.96 -44.03
C ALA A 16 6.12 3.66 -43.40
N SER A 17 5.50 4.54 -44.17
CA SER A 17 4.24 5.21 -43.83
C SER A 17 3.09 4.21 -43.97
N LEU A 18 2.41 3.91 -42.84
CA LEU A 18 1.19 3.12 -42.85
C LEU A 18 -0.03 4.05 -42.81
N VAL A 19 -0.83 4.01 -43.87
CA VAL A 19 -2.13 4.71 -43.97
C VAL A 19 -3.14 3.93 -43.14
N LEU A 20 -3.69 4.56 -42.09
CA LEU A 20 -4.73 3.96 -41.22
C LEU A 20 -6.10 4.28 -41.84
N SER A 21 -6.75 3.28 -42.44
CA SER A 21 -8.16 3.33 -42.80
C SER A 21 -9.04 3.16 -41.60
N ALA A 22 -9.84 4.16 -41.24
CA ALA A 22 -10.82 4.10 -40.17
C ALA A 22 -12.04 3.29 -40.64
N THR A 23 -12.15 2.04 -40.20
CA THR A 23 -13.40 1.29 -40.25
C THR A 23 -14.05 1.37 -38.87
N GLY A 24 -15.22 1.99 -38.82
CA GLY A 24 -16.04 2.07 -37.60
C GLY A 24 -16.42 0.68 -37.08
N VAL A 25 -16.03 0.37 -35.87
CA VAL A 25 -16.47 -0.82 -35.13
C VAL A 25 -17.57 -0.40 -34.19
N ALA A 26 -18.78 -0.91 -34.45
CA ALA A 26 -19.90 -0.82 -33.52
C ALA A 26 -19.50 -1.44 -32.19
N THR A 27 -19.49 -0.65 -31.12
CA THR A 27 -19.28 -1.12 -29.75
C THR A 27 -20.50 -1.90 -29.30
N GLY A 28 -20.48 -3.21 -29.51
CA GLY A 28 -21.38 -4.13 -28.80
C GLY A 28 -21.05 -4.08 -27.30
N PHE A 29 -22.01 -3.62 -26.53
CA PHE A 29 -22.00 -3.65 -25.07
C PHE A 29 -22.17 -5.11 -24.62
N LEU A 30 -21.09 -5.89 -24.71
CA LEU A 30 -21.02 -7.19 -24.07
C LEU A 30 -20.57 -6.94 -22.62
N GLY A 31 -21.47 -7.21 -21.68
CA GLY A 31 -21.17 -7.24 -20.26
C GLY A 31 -20.05 -8.25 -19.97
N GLY A 32 -18.80 -7.81 -20.13
CA GLY A 32 -17.63 -8.59 -19.78
C GLY A 32 -17.59 -8.75 -18.26
N ARG A 33 -17.45 -9.99 -17.79
CA ARG A 33 -16.97 -10.27 -16.43
C ARG A 33 -15.71 -9.42 -16.25
N GLY A 34 -15.78 -8.43 -15.34
CA GLY A 34 -14.67 -7.53 -15.11
C GLY A 34 -13.40 -8.32 -14.82
N GLY A 35 -12.40 -8.16 -15.70
CA GLY A 35 -11.07 -8.76 -15.48
C GLY A 35 -10.35 -8.03 -14.37
N ASP A 36 -9.22 -8.59 -13.93
CA ASP A 36 -8.32 -7.92 -13.00
C ASP A 36 -7.84 -6.57 -13.57
N ILE A 37 -7.95 -5.50 -12.76
CA ILE A 37 -7.51 -4.15 -13.17
C ILE A 37 -6.00 -4.04 -13.39
N GLY A 38 -5.21 -4.96 -12.83
CA GLY A 38 -3.76 -5.01 -12.91
C GLY A 38 -3.06 -4.02 -11.95
N ILE A 39 -1.81 -4.35 -11.59
CA ILE A 39 -1.02 -3.60 -10.58
C ILE A 39 -0.81 -2.14 -10.99
N ASN A 40 -0.60 -1.84 -12.27
CA ASN A 40 -0.37 -0.46 -12.72
C ASN A 40 -1.61 0.42 -12.49
N ARG A 41 -2.80 -0.12 -12.69
CA ARG A 41 -4.04 0.60 -12.39
C ARG A 41 -4.24 0.75 -10.89
N ALA A 42 -3.92 -0.28 -10.10
CA ALA A 42 -3.94 -0.20 -8.64
C ALA A 42 -2.99 0.89 -8.10
N VAL A 43 -1.79 1.03 -8.68
CA VAL A 43 -0.85 2.13 -8.35
C VAL A 43 -1.48 3.50 -8.61
N GLN A 44 -2.09 3.71 -9.77
CA GLN A 44 -2.76 4.98 -10.09
C GLN A 44 -3.89 5.29 -9.08
N ILE A 45 -4.67 4.27 -8.72
CA ILE A 45 -5.75 4.42 -7.74
C ILE A 45 -5.18 4.78 -6.36
N ALA A 46 -4.12 4.11 -5.90
CA ALA A 46 -3.46 4.41 -4.64
C ALA A 46 -2.89 5.84 -4.60
N GLN A 47 -2.22 6.27 -5.67
CA GLN A 47 -1.72 7.64 -5.80
C GLN A 47 -2.84 8.69 -5.76
N ASN A 48 -3.94 8.42 -6.46
CA ASN A 48 -5.12 9.29 -6.44
C ASN A 48 -5.74 9.35 -5.04
N ALA A 49 -5.86 8.21 -4.36
CA ALA A 49 -6.38 8.16 -2.98
C ALA A 49 -5.52 8.98 -2.01
N ALA A 50 -4.19 8.88 -2.14
CA ALA A 50 -3.27 9.66 -1.33
C ALA A 50 -3.37 11.17 -1.61
N THR A 51 -3.33 11.59 -2.87
CA THR A 51 -3.34 13.01 -3.27
C THR A 51 -4.69 13.69 -3.06
N SER A 52 -5.78 12.93 -3.08
CA SER A 52 -7.14 13.44 -2.86
C SER A 52 -7.51 13.54 -1.37
N TYR A 53 -6.65 13.07 -0.46
CA TYR A 53 -6.95 13.11 0.97
C TYR A 53 -6.92 14.56 1.50
N PRO A 54 -8.02 15.05 2.12
CA PRO A 54 -8.11 16.45 2.56
C PRO A 54 -7.06 16.80 3.63
N GLY A 55 -6.31 17.87 3.39
CA GLY A 55 -5.37 18.43 4.39
C GLY A 55 -4.09 17.61 4.60
N GLY A 56 -3.81 16.63 3.77
CA GLY A 56 -2.61 15.80 3.86
C GLY A 56 -1.66 16.00 2.67
N ASP A 57 -0.38 16.23 2.93
CA ASP A 57 0.67 16.06 1.92
C ASP A 57 1.13 14.60 1.93
N LEU A 58 0.32 13.75 1.27
CA LEU A 58 0.44 12.31 1.30
C LEU A 58 0.92 11.77 -0.05
N ARG A 59 1.54 10.59 -0.02
CA ARG A 59 1.90 9.80 -1.19
C ARG A 59 1.57 8.32 -0.97
N ALA A 60 1.28 7.61 -2.03
CA ALA A 60 1.33 6.15 -1.97
C ALA A 60 2.81 5.74 -1.86
N ASP A 61 3.09 4.75 -1.02
CA ASP A 61 4.44 4.29 -0.71
C ASP A 61 4.75 2.94 -1.35
N GLU A 62 3.80 2.03 -1.27
CA GLU A 62 3.87 0.75 -1.96
C GLU A 62 2.49 0.27 -2.38
N VAL A 63 2.46 -0.66 -3.34
CA VAL A 63 1.26 -1.41 -3.73
C VAL A 63 1.62 -2.88 -3.83
N ILE A 64 0.91 -3.71 -3.07
CA ILE A 64 1.06 -5.17 -3.09
C ILE A 64 -0.17 -5.79 -3.71
N GLY A 65 0.04 -6.61 -4.75
CA GLY A 65 -0.99 -7.44 -5.34
C GLY A 65 -1.07 -8.78 -4.60
N PHE A 66 -2.18 -8.99 -3.91
CA PHE A 66 -2.55 -10.28 -3.33
C PHE A 66 -3.64 -10.94 -4.17
N SER A 67 -3.91 -12.22 -3.96
CA SER A 67 -4.91 -12.96 -4.74
C SER A 67 -6.35 -12.46 -4.55
N ARG A 68 -6.65 -11.78 -3.44
CA ARG A 68 -7.99 -11.28 -3.14
C ARG A 68 -8.17 -9.77 -3.34
N ASN A 69 -7.10 -9.00 -3.22
CA ASN A 69 -7.12 -7.53 -3.32
C ASN A 69 -5.74 -7.00 -3.73
N TYR A 70 -5.68 -5.72 -4.04
CA TYR A 70 -4.46 -4.95 -3.93
C TYR A 70 -4.47 -4.22 -2.59
N TYR A 71 -3.37 -4.30 -1.87
CA TYR A 71 -3.08 -3.49 -0.70
C TYR A 71 -2.26 -2.28 -1.12
N ALA A 72 -2.44 -1.14 -0.48
CA ALA A 72 -1.53 -0.02 -0.61
C ALA A 72 -1.36 0.71 0.71
N SER A 73 -0.11 1.05 1.04
CA SER A 73 0.24 1.95 2.13
C SER A 73 0.33 3.39 1.61
N VAL A 74 -0.14 4.33 2.43
CA VAL A 74 -0.08 5.77 2.18
C VAL A 74 0.71 6.43 3.30
N ARG A 75 1.70 7.27 2.96
CA ARG A 75 2.59 7.95 3.91
C ARG A 75 2.51 9.46 3.80
N GLU A 76 2.86 10.11 4.90
CA GLU A 76 3.17 11.55 4.91
C GLU A 76 4.53 11.78 4.23
N LYS A 77 4.57 12.71 3.28
CA LYS A 77 5.83 13.05 2.58
C LYS A 77 6.87 13.67 3.51
N GLY A 78 6.43 14.50 4.47
CA GLY A 78 7.33 15.22 5.35
C GLY A 78 7.95 14.38 6.46
N SER A 79 7.16 13.52 7.12
CA SER A 79 7.61 12.70 8.24
C SER A 79 8.02 11.28 7.85
N GLY A 80 7.54 10.80 6.71
CA GLY A 80 7.69 9.41 6.30
C GLY A 80 6.85 8.41 7.12
N ILE A 81 6.03 8.89 8.07
CA ILE A 81 5.15 8.03 8.88
C ILE A 81 3.96 7.60 8.02
N GLY A 82 3.57 6.35 8.14
CA GLY A 82 2.37 5.80 7.52
C GLY A 82 1.12 6.56 7.98
N ALA A 83 0.38 7.06 7.01
CA ALA A 83 -0.88 7.76 7.26
C ALA A 83 -2.01 6.76 7.42
N PHE A 84 -2.20 5.90 6.44
CA PHE A 84 -3.23 4.87 6.45
C PHE A 84 -2.97 3.80 5.38
N GLU A 85 -3.75 2.72 5.48
CA GLU A 85 -3.72 1.57 4.59
C GLU A 85 -5.05 1.41 3.86
N ILE A 86 -5.01 1.01 2.59
CA ILE A 86 -6.19 0.81 1.76
C ILE A 86 -6.17 -0.53 1.05
N LEU A 87 -7.35 -1.08 0.85
CA LEU A 87 -7.59 -2.20 -0.05
C LEU A 87 -8.28 -1.70 -1.32
N ILE A 88 -7.81 -2.22 -2.46
CA ILE A 88 -8.36 -1.92 -3.78
C ILE A 88 -8.90 -3.23 -4.35
N ASP A 89 -10.17 -3.25 -4.70
CA ASP A 89 -10.81 -4.42 -5.29
C ASP A 89 -10.21 -4.71 -6.66
N ARG A 90 -9.87 -5.98 -6.90
CA ARG A 90 -9.16 -6.40 -8.11
C ARG A 90 -9.96 -6.24 -9.40
N THR A 91 -11.27 -6.17 -9.31
CA THR A 91 -12.15 -6.14 -10.48
C THR A 91 -12.71 -4.74 -10.72
N SER A 92 -13.24 -4.10 -9.69
CA SER A 92 -13.89 -2.79 -9.79
C SER A 92 -12.93 -1.61 -9.60
N GLY A 93 -11.79 -1.82 -8.92
CA GLY A 93 -10.91 -0.75 -8.47
C GLY A 93 -11.48 0.06 -7.29
N SER A 94 -12.56 -0.40 -6.67
CA SER A 94 -13.14 0.26 -5.50
C SER A 94 -12.15 0.28 -4.34
N VAL A 95 -12.04 1.43 -3.67
CA VAL A 95 -11.12 1.65 -2.56
C VAL A 95 -11.87 1.57 -1.24
N THR A 96 -11.34 0.83 -0.30
CA THR A 96 -11.78 0.79 1.10
C THR A 96 -10.60 0.96 2.04
N ARG A 97 -10.82 1.49 3.24
CA ARG A 97 -9.80 1.46 4.30
C ARG A 97 -9.53 0.02 4.69
N GLU A 98 -8.28 -0.29 5.01
CA GLU A 98 -7.95 -1.62 5.49
C GLU A 98 -8.66 -1.91 6.82
N PRO A 99 -9.34 -3.05 6.98
CA PRO A 99 -10.06 -3.38 8.18
C PRO A 99 -9.12 -3.71 9.35
N GLY A 100 -9.60 -3.55 10.58
CA GLY A 100 -8.86 -3.89 11.79
C GLY A 100 -7.91 -2.77 12.20
N PRO A 101 -6.58 -2.97 12.25
CA PRO A 101 -5.61 -2.02 12.82
C PRO A 101 -5.72 -0.60 12.29
N ASP A 102 -5.76 -0.41 10.98
CA ASP A 102 -5.85 0.92 10.38
C ASP A 102 -7.14 1.66 10.77
N MET A 103 -8.26 0.96 10.87
CA MET A 103 -9.53 1.56 11.28
C MET A 103 -9.64 1.75 12.79
N MET A 104 -9.02 0.87 13.60
CA MET A 104 -9.24 0.80 15.04
C MET A 104 -8.11 1.44 15.87
N TRP A 105 -6.86 1.29 15.42
CA TRP A 105 -5.67 1.70 16.18
C TRP A 105 -5.04 2.97 15.66
N ASN A 106 -5.35 3.40 14.42
CA ASN A 106 -4.82 4.62 13.85
C ASN A 106 -5.35 5.85 14.62
N THR A 107 -4.46 6.54 15.31
CA THR A 107 -4.84 7.65 16.20
C THR A 107 -4.98 8.98 15.46
N LYS A 108 -4.47 9.11 14.23
CA LYS A 108 -4.50 10.37 13.47
C LYS A 108 -5.44 10.31 12.27
N TYR A 109 -5.43 9.21 11.53
CA TYR A 109 -6.13 9.07 10.25
C TYR A 109 -7.33 8.12 10.31
N SER A 110 -7.74 7.65 11.50
CA SER A 110 -8.93 6.81 11.63
C SER A 110 -10.19 7.56 11.22
N MET A 111 -11.25 6.82 10.84
CA MET A 111 -12.55 7.40 10.51
C MET A 111 -13.14 8.23 11.67
N ARG A 112 -12.79 7.91 12.91
CA ARG A 112 -13.17 8.72 14.09
C ARG A 112 -12.45 10.06 14.13
N GLY A 113 -11.17 10.12 13.73
CA GLY A 113 -10.42 11.37 13.63
C GLY A 113 -10.95 12.29 12.53
N ALA A 114 -11.40 11.75 11.41
CA ALA A 114 -11.99 12.52 10.31
C ALA A 114 -13.36 13.14 10.69
N VAL A 115 -14.17 12.44 11.47
CA VAL A 115 -15.48 12.94 11.96
C VAL A 115 -15.31 14.07 13.00
N MET A 116 -14.21 14.07 13.76
CA MET A 116 -13.93 15.12 14.75
C MET A 116 -13.37 16.42 14.14
N ASN A 117 -12.87 16.38 12.89
CA ASN A 117 -12.37 17.57 12.19
C ASN A 117 -13.41 18.24 11.30
N GLY A 118 -14.60 17.67 11.11
CA GLY A 118 -15.74 18.22 10.39
C GLY A 118 -16.85 18.63 11.34
N GLY A 119 -16.88 19.91 11.72
CA GLY A 119 -17.92 20.71 12.38
C GLY A 119 -19.21 20.01 12.85
N GLY A 120 -19.16 19.26 13.94
CA GLY A 120 -20.34 18.89 14.72
C GLY A 120 -20.39 19.78 15.95
N MET A 121 -21.51 20.55 16.11
CA MET A 121 -21.81 21.38 17.26
C MET A 121 -21.80 20.55 18.56
N MET A 122 -20.68 20.52 19.25
CA MET A 122 -20.54 20.45 20.72
C MET A 122 -19.05 20.55 21.00
N GLY A 123 -18.65 21.69 21.57
CA GLY A 123 -17.28 22.05 21.83
C GLY A 123 -16.53 21.05 22.71
N GLY A 124 -15.41 20.67 22.20
CA GLY A 124 -14.45 19.79 22.85
C GLY A 124 -13.39 19.39 21.85
N SER A 125 -12.50 20.34 21.48
CA SER A 125 -11.25 20.01 20.80
C SER A 125 -10.40 19.20 21.77
N ILE A 126 -10.63 17.89 21.84
CA ILE A 126 -9.65 17.00 22.40
C ILE A 126 -8.70 16.68 21.24
N LEU A 127 -7.79 17.60 20.94
CA LEU A 127 -6.48 17.24 20.44
C LEU A 127 -5.86 16.41 21.56
N THR A 128 -6.18 15.12 21.62
CA THR A 128 -5.34 14.21 22.37
C THR A 128 -3.96 14.33 21.72
N PRO A 129 -2.94 14.82 22.45
CA PRO A 129 -1.59 14.83 21.90
C PRO A 129 -1.32 13.41 21.41
N SER A 130 -0.78 13.30 20.21
CA SER A 130 -0.37 11.99 19.65
C SER A 130 0.48 11.31 20.72
N ARG A 131 -0.14 10.36 21.43
CA ARG A 131 0.52 9.68 22.53
C ARG A 131 1.67 8.91 21.90
N VAL A 132 2.89 9.17 22.33
CA VAL A 132 4.06 8.44 21.85
C VAL A 132 3.79 6.95 22.11
N MET A 133 3.96 6.14 21.07
CA MET A 133 3.83 4.68 21.20
C MET A 133 4.84 4.17 22.23
N THR A 134 4.41 3.30 23.12
CA THR A 134 5.26 2.71 24.16
C THR A 134 6.03 1.49 23.66
N VAL A 135 5.54 0.86 22.60
CA VAL A 135 6.23 -0.20 21.87
C VAL A 135 7.07 0.46 20.78
N THR A 136 8.37 0.18 20.74
CA THR A 136 9.26 0.65 19.67
C THR A 136 9.14 -0.23 18.42
N ALA A 137 9.68 0.21 17.28
CA ALA A 137 9.68 -0.58 16.05
C ALA A 137 10.41 -1.93 16.24
N ASP A 138 11.57 -1.93 16.90
CA ASP A 138 12.32 -3.16 17.19
C ASP A 138 11.51 -4.11 18.10
N GLN A 139 10.86 -3.58 19.12
CA GLN A 139 9.98 -4.38 19.97
C GLN A 139 8.78 -4.91 19.19
N ALA A 140 8.20 -4.13 18.30
CA ALA A 140 7.10 -4.59 17.44
C ALA A 140 7.55 -5.73 16.53
N GLN A 141 8.75 -5.64 15.95
CA GLN A 141 9.35 -6.71 15.15
C GLN A 141 9.54 -8.01 15.96
N GLU A 142 10.09 -7.90 17.17
CA GLU A 142 10.25 -9.05 18.05
C GLU A 142 8.92 -9.68 18.47
N ILE A 143 7.90 -8.85 18.75
CA ILE A 143 6.54 -9.31 19.08
C ILE A 143 5.94 -10.05 17.89
N ALA A 144 6.06 -9.48 16.69
CA ALA A 144 5.60 -10.09 15.45
C ALA A 144 6.29 -11.42 15.19
N GLN A 145 7.63 -11.49 15.37
CA GLN A 145 8.38 -12.72 15.17
C GLN A 145 7.94 -13.82 16.14
N ARG A 146 7.81 -13.52 17.42
CA ARG A 146 7.32 -14.51 18.42
C ARG A 146 5.92 -15.02 18.06
N TRP A 147 5.06 -14.15 17.54
CA TRP A 147 3.74 -14.58 17.09
C TRP A 147 3.85 -15.54 15.89
N LEU A 148 4.72 -15.23 14.92
CA LEU A 148 4.97 -16.08 13.75
C LEU A 148 5.57 -17.43 14.16
N ASP A 149 6.53 -17.46 15.07
CA ASP A 149 7.15 -18.69 15.57
C ASP A 149 6.10 -19.66 16.15
N SER A 150 5.07 -19.09 16.79
CA SER A 150 4.00 -19.87 17.40
C SER A 150 2.87 -20.26 16.44
N ASN A 151 2.65 -19.49 15.36
CA ASN A 151 1.47 -19.64 14.50
C ASN A 151 1.82 -19.97 13.05
N ARG A 152 3.05 -19.65 12.62
CA ARG A 152 3.53 -19.77 11.23
C ARG A 152 5.01 -20.12 11.19
N ALA A 153 5.36 -21.27 11.77
CA ALA A 153 6.74 -21.73 11.86
C ALA A 153 7.49 -21.65 10.51
N GLY A 154 8.73 -21.18 10.53
CA GLY A 154 9.56 -20.96 9.34
C GLY A 154 9.31 -19.65 8.62
N SER A 155 8.51 -18.74 9.20
CA SER A 155 8.33 -17.38 8.70
C SER A 155 9.26 -16.39 9.42
N THR A 156 9.69 -15.35 8.70
CA THR A 156 10.58 -14.30 9.22
C THR A 156 9.98 -12.92 8.95
N THR A 157 9.99 -12.04 9.94
CA THR A 157 9.52 -10.66 9.82
C THR A 157 10.47 -9.81 8.99
N LYS A 158 9.91 -8.84 8.25
CA LYS A 158 10.63 -7.69 7.71
C LYS A 158 10.62 -6.54 8.70
N SER A 159 11.31 -5.43 8.36
CA SER A 159 11.27 -4.21 9.17
C SER A 159 9.86 -3.66 9.27
N PRO A 160 9.42 -3.25 10.47
CA PRO A 160 8.09 -2.70 10.66
C PRO A 160 7.91 -1.34 9.99
N ASP A 161 6.77 -1.14 9.36
CA ASP A 161 6.30 0.16 8.91
C ASP A 161 5.53 0.85 10.05
N SER A 162 5.99 2.05 10.41
CA SER A 162 5.38 2.81 11.50
C SER A 162 4.18 3.62 11.02
N PHE A 163 3.05 3.43 11.69
CA PHE A 163 1.83 4.21 11.55
C PHE A 163 1.49 4.91 12.87
N TYR A 164 0.51 5.79 12.86
CA TYR A 164 0.04 6.45 14.08
C TYR A 164 -0.76 5.49 14.96
N GLY A 165 -0.10 4.89 15.95
CA GLY A 165 -0.69 3.99 16.93
C GLY A 165 -0.46 2.50 16.70
N PHE A 166 0.17 2.12 15.59
CA PHE A 166 0.50 0.73 15.29
C PHE A 166 1.67 0.61 14.31
N TYR A 167 2.12 -0.61 14.12
CA TYR A 167 3.11 -1.00 13.13
C TYR A 167 2.50 -2.06 12.22
N THR A 168 2.72 -1.97 10.92
CA THR A 168 2.49 -3.07 9.98
C THR A 168 3.81 -3.77 9.70
N VAL A 169 3.79 -5.09 9.73
CA VAL A 169 4.97 -5.95 9.59
C VAL A 169 4.69 -7.00 8.53
N ASP A 170 5.40 -6.90 7.44
CA ASP A 170 5.46 -7.94 6.44
C ASP A 170 6.24 -9.14 6.97
N PHE A 171 5.90 -10.33 6.51
CA PHE A 171 6.69 -11.52 6.78
C PHE A 171 6.88 -12.38 5.54
N GLU A 172 8.00 -13.08 5.52
CA GLU A 172 8.37 -14.00 4.45
C GLU A 172 8.36 -15.44 4.95
N THR A 173 8.05 -16.36 4.04
CA THR A 173 8.23 -17.79 4.24
C THR A 173 9.02 -18.33 3.05
N SER A 174 10.12 -19.03 3.29
CA SER A 174 11.02 -19.51 2.24
C SER A 174 11.53 -18.40 1.30
N GLY A 175 11.77 -17.20 1.84
CA GLY A 175 12.29 -16.05 1.08
C GLY A 175 11.27 -15.33 0.19
N HIS A 176 9.99 -15.62 0.33
CA HIS A 176 8.92 -14.97 -0.41
C HIS A 176 7.93 -14.30 0.55
N LEU A 177 7.44 -13.12 0.20
CA LEU A 177 6.39 -12.44 0.96
C LEU A 177 5.18 -13.38 1.10
N ALA A 178 4.80 -13.66 2.35
CA ALA A 178 3.75 -14.63 2.67
C ALA A 178 2.53 -14.01 3.34
N GLY A 179 2.65 -12.77 3.81
CA GLY A 179 1.54 -12.04 4.41
C GLY A 179 2.00 -10.88 5.27
N MET A 180 1.05 -10.35 6.02
CA MET A 180 1.20 -9.17 6.86
C MET A 180 0.53 -9.38 8.21
N LEU A 181 1.00 -8.68 9.21
CA LEU A 181 0.37 -8.53 10.51
C LEU A 181 0.63 -7.13 11.05
N SER A 182 -0.21 -6.68 11.97
CA SER A 182 0.03 -5.42 12.67
C SER A 182 0.28 -5.66 14.15
N VAL A 183 1.07 -4.77 14.74
CA VAL A 183 1.35 -4.73 16.18
C VAL A 183 0.88 -3.40 16.75
N ASN A 184 0.01 -3.43 17.75
CA ASN A 184 -0.47 -2.23 18.41
C ASN A 184 0.68 -1.53 19.14
N GLY A 185 0.90 -0.24 18.85
CA GLY A 185 2.01 0.55 19.38
C GLY A 185 1.96 0.86 20.88
N TYR A 186 0.88 0.49 21.58
CA TYR A 186 0.70 0.74 23.00
C TYR A 186 0.63 -0.56 23.81
N SER A 187 -0.08 -1.57 23.30
CA SER A 187 -0.33 -2.83 24.01
C SER A 187 0.54 -3.99 23.52
N GLY A 188 1.14 -3.89 22.34
CA GLY A 188 1.82 -5.01 21.68
C GLY A 188 0.87 -6.10 21.17
N GLN A 189 -0.45 -5.83 21.13
CA GLN A 189 -1.41 -6.77 20.56
C GLN A 189 -1.12 -7.01 19.08
N VAL A 190 -1.11 -8.27 18.67
CA VAL A 190 -0.90 -8.66 17.27
C VAL A 190 -2.23 -8.90 16.57
N TRP A 191 -2.34 -8.43 15.32
CA TRP A 191 -3.46 -8.68 14.43
C TRP A 191 -2.96 -9.20 13.09
N TYR A 192 -3.26 -10.46 12.78
CA TYR A 192 -2.91 -11.06 11.50
C TYR A 192 -3.90 -10.67 10.41
N HIS A 193 -3.39 -10.28 9.23
CA HIS A 193 -4.20 -9.85 8.08
C HIS A 193 -4.65 -11.06 7.24
N SER A 194 -5.76 -11.67 7.60
CA SER A 194 -6.27 -12.89 6.95
C SER A 194 -7.00 -12.63 5.62
N TRP A 195 -7.24 -11.37 5.26
CA TRP A 195 -8.08 -10.97 4.12
C TRP A 195 -7.35 -10.84 2.78
N HIS A 196 -6.02 -10.82 2.75
CA HIS A 196 -5.25 -10.60 1.52
C HIS A 196 -5.22 -11.80 0.57
N GLY A 197 -5.09 -13.01 1.10
CA GLY A 197 -4.80 -14.22 0.33
C GLY A 197 -3.29 -14.37 0.05
N SER A 198 -2.95 -14.98 -1.08
CA SER A 198 -1.55 -15.23 -1.46
C SER A 198 -0.93 -14.02 -2.15
N PHE A 199 0.35 -13.76 -1.88
CA PHE A 199 1.15 -12.75 -2.57
C PHE A 199 1.29 -13.06 -4.06
N ILE A 200 1.24 -12.03 -4.90
CA ILE A 200 1.43 -12.14 -6.35
C ILE A 200 2.61 -11.26 -6.80
N GLN A 201 2.60 -9.98 -6.45
CA GLN A 201 3.62 -9.01 -6.87
C GLN A 201 3.61 -7.75 -6.00
N LEU A 202 4.69 -6.97 -6.08
CA LEU A 202 4.86 -5.71 -5.34
C LEU A 202 5.33 -4.61 -6.28
N ARG A 203 4.91 -3.38 -5.99
CA ARG A 203 5.46 -2.12 -6.52
C ARG A 203 5.82 -1.22 -5.36
N ASP A 204 7.12 -1.02 -5.18
CA ASP A 204 7.67 0.01 -4.31
C ASP A 204 7.59 1.35 -5.04
N LEU A 205 7.05 2.37 -4.38
CA LEU A 205 6.86 3.74 -4.88
C LEU A 205 7.64 4.75 -4.05
N GLY A 206 8.37 4.27 -3.05
CA GLY A 206 9.02 5.06 -2.01
C GLY A 206 10.35 5.71 -2.39
N ALA A 207 10.87 5.49 -3.60
CA ALA A 207 12.16 6.05 -4.05
C ALA A 207 12.07 7.48 -4.55
#